data_0600c6d3c03679c38cdd10f21f024628
#
_entry.id   0600c6d3c03679c38cdd10f21f024628
#
_cell.length_a   1.000
_cell.length_b   1.000
_cell.length_c   1.000
_cell.angle_alpha   90.00
_cell.angle_beta   90.00
_cell.angle_gamma   90.00
#
_symmetry.space_group_name_H-M   'P 1'
#
loop_
_entity.id
_entity.type
_entity.pdbx_description
1 polymer ?
#
loop_
_entity_poly.entity_id
_entity_poly.type
_entity_poly.pdbx_seq_one_letter_code
_entity_poly.pdbx_strand_id
1 'polypeptide(L)'
;MAKISASEIKSCVLNEVGYLEKRSNYMLDNKTANAGYNNYTKYTRDVDNSGLCDAKFQGQAWCCGFVMWPFLHLYGKAEAQRALHLPTSHCKAYNCGELYDYFKAANAIHSVPEVGDVVFFRSYNSNGTIRYNYAHVGIVVEVTPTSIVTVEGNTSGASGVIANGGGVCKKSYARNYRCIVGYGRPKYDISVTPVTPTPNYNVTVNTRMLSKGMKGNDVHNVMVLLHDMGYYTASVPKYDNEFGPNMQAAVKAFQKAKGLSADGIIGKDTWSKLLQA
;
A
#
# COMPACT_ATOMS: atom_id res chain seq x y z
N MET A 1 22.49 -7.46 -13.11
CA MET A 1 21.17 -7.85 -12.60
C MET A 1 20.40 -6.60 -12.19
N ALA A 2 19.11 -6.52 -12.48
CA ALA A 2 18.26 -5.42 -12.01
C ALA A 2 18.20 -5.48 -10.47
N LYS A 3 18.33 -4.32 -9.81
CA LYS A 3 18.27 -4.25 -8.34
C LYS A 3 16.80 -4.23 -7.90
N ILE A 4 16.41 -5.12 -7.02
CA ILE A 4 15.03 -5.21 -6.51
C ILE A 4 14.77 -4.06 -5.53
N SER A 5 13.72 -3.30 -5.80
CA SER A 5 13.35 -2.10 -5.04
C SER A 5 11.94 -2.22 -4.45
N ALA A 6 11.79 -1.91 -3.16
CA ALA A 6 10.48 -1.84 -2.50
C ALA A 6 9.56 -0.79 -3.14
N SER A 7 10.12 0.30 -3.66
CA SER A 7 9.36 1.36 -4.34
C SER A 7 8.77 0.91 -5.66
N GLU A 8 9.50 0.07 -6.43
CA GLU A 8 8.98 -0.48 -7.69
C GLU A 8 7.90 -1.53 -7.43
N ILE A 9 8.09 -2.40 -6.42
CA ILE A 9 7.04 -3.34 -5.97
C ILE A 9 5.79 -2.58 -5.54
N LYS A 10 5.93 -1.54 -4.70
CA LYS A 10 4.82 -0.67 -4.29
C LYS A 10 4.08 -0.09 -5.50
N SER A 11 4.81 0.50 -6.44
CA SER A 11 4.23 1.12 -7.64
C SER A 11 3.51 0.08 -8.50
N CYS A 12 4.11 -1.09 -8.68
CA CYS A 12 3.54 -2.19 -9.44
C CYS A 12 2.20 -2.64 -8.85
N VAL A 13 2.12 -2.91 -7.53
CA VAL A 13 0.86 -3.38 -6.92
C VAL A 13 -0.21 -2.30 -6.83
N LEU A 14 0.17 -1.03 -6.65
CA LEU A 14 -0.78 0.08 -6.68
C LEU A 14 -1.44 0.24 -8.06
N ASN A 15 -0.70 -0.02 -9.14
CA ASN A 15 -1.24 -0.01 -10.49
C ASN A 15 -2.25 -1.15 -10.73
N GLU A 16 -2.26 -2.20 -9.92
CA GLU A 16 -3.19 -3.32 -10.05
C GLU A 16 -4.52 -3.10 -9.31
N VAL A 17 -4.63 -2.10 -8.46
CA VAL A 17 -5.88 -1.80 -7.73
C VAL A 17 -7.05 -1.65 -8.68
N GLY A 18 -8.16 -2.33 -8.36
CA GLY A 18 -9.35 -2.40 -9.21
C GLY A 18 -9.36 -3.56 -10.20
N TYR A 19 -8.32 -4.40 -10.24
CA TYR A 19 -8.36 -5.65 -11.00
C TYR A 19 -9.41 -6.59 -10.39
N LEU A 20 -10.26 -7.19 -11.25
CA LEU A 20 -11.28 -8.18 -10.88
C LEU A 20 -10.85 -9.55 -11.36
N GLU A 21 -11.01 -10.58 -10.53
CA GLU A 21 -10.83 -11.97 -10.95
C GLU A 21 -11.80 -12.33 -12.09
N LYS A 22 -11.46 -13.36 -12.84
CA LYS A 22 -12.18 -13.74 -14.06
C LYS A 22 -12.94 -15.04 -13.86
N ARG A 23 -14.00 -15.20 -14.65
CA ARG A 23 -14.74 -16.46 -14.72
C ARG A 23 -14.02 -17.57 -15.52
N SER A 24 -12.98 -17.21 -16.27
CA SER A 24 -12.21 -18.14 -17.12
C SER A 24 -10.86 -17.52 -17.50
N ASN A 25 -10.00 -18.28 -18.19
CA ASN A 25 -8.72 -17.81 -18.73
C ASN A 25 -8.84 -16.78 -19.88
N TYR A 26 -10.01 -16.21 -20.11
CA TYR A 26 -10.24 -15.21 -21.13
C TYR A 26 -10.06 -13.79 -20.59
N MET A 27 -9.36 -12.93 -21.32
CA MET A 27 -9.11 -11.51 -20.98
C MET A 27 -8.44 -11.28 -19.61
N LEU A 28 -7.51 -12.14 -19.22
CA LEU A 28 -6.82 -12.05 -17.94
C LEU A 28 -6.05 -10.74 -17.74
N ASP A 29 -5.55 -10.14 -18.83
CA ASP A 29 -4.76 -8.90 -18.74
C ASP A 29 -5.61 -7.63 -18.68
N ASN A 30 -6.90 -7.72 -18.96
CA ASN A 30 -7.84 -6.61 -18.79
C ASN A 30 -8.31 -6.54 -17.32
N LYS A 31 -8.27 -5.35 -16.70
CA LYS A 31 -8.60 -5.22 -15.27
C LYS A 31 -10.03 -5.65 -14.94
N THR A 32 -11.02 -5.33 -15.75
CA THR A 32 -12.45 -5.48 -15.39
C THR A 32 -13.24 -6.42 -16.30
N ALA A 33 -12.77 -6.67 -17.53
CA ALA A 33 -13.47 -7.55 -18.45
C ALA A 33 -13.53 -9.00 -17.95
N ASN A 34 -14.55 -9.74 -18.33
CA ASN A 34 -14.78 -11.15 -17.99
C ASN A 34 -14.77 -11.41 -16.47
N ALA A 35 -15.18 -10.42 -15.67
CA ALA A 35 -15.25 -10.56 -14.21
C ALA A 35 -16.16 -11.72 -13.79
N GLY A 36 -15.77 -12.43 -12.75
CA GLY A 36 -16.51 -13.58 -12.23
C GLY A 36 -15.92 -14.11 -10.93
N TYR A 37 -16.31 -15.34 -10.52
CA TYR A 37 -16.00 -15.91 -9.20
C TYR A 37 -15.11 -17.14 -9.27
N ASN A 38 -14.40 -17.35 -10.38
CA ASN A 38 -13.72 -18.62 -10.61
C ASN A 38 -12.21 -18.52 -10.37
N ASN A 39 -11.74 -17.44 -9.71
CA ASN A 39 -10.35 -17.26 -9.28
C ASN A 39 -9.32 -17.29 -10.44
N TYR A 40 -9.75 -17.04 -11.70
CA TYR A 40 -8.81 -16.92 -12.81
C TYR A 40 -8.20 -15.52 -12.80
N THR A 41 -6.86 -15.45 -12.80
CA THR A 41 -6.14 -14.18 -12.79
C THR A 41 -4.89 -14.23 -13.65
N LYS A 42 -4.41 -13.06 -14.11
CA LYS A 42 -3.10 -12.99 -14.75
C LYS A 42 -1.97 -13.34 -13.77
N TYR A 43 -2.14 -13.05 -12.49
CA TYR A 43 -1.13 -13.26 -11.45
C TYR A 43 -0.82 -14.75 -11.30
N THR A 44 -1.83 -15.57 -11.11
CA THR A 44 -1.67 -17.03 -11.00
C THR A 44 -1.26 -17.66 -12.33
N ARG A 45 -1.80 -17.19 -13.47
CA ARG A 45 -1.33 -17.62 -14.80
C ARG A 45 0.19 -17.46 -14.95
N ASP A 46 0.71 -16.28 -14.61
CA ASP A 46 2.12 -15.95 -14.81
C ASP A 46 3.00 -16.75 -13.83
N VAL A 47 2.57 -16.88 -12.57
CA VAL A 47 3.26 -17.71 -11.57
C VAL A 47 3.28 -19.17 -12.01
N ASP A 48 2.15 -19.73 -12.46
CA ASP A 48 2.04 -21.11 -12.94
C ASP A 48 2.92 -21.36 -14.19
N ASN A 49 2.94 -20.40 -15.12
CA ASN A 49 3.74 -20.51 -16.34
C ASN A 49 5.24 -20.40 -16.07
N SER A 50 5.64 -19.66 -15.04
CA SER A 50 7.05 -19.52 -14.66
C SER A 50 7.61 -20.76 -13.97
N GLY A 51 6.74 -21.64 -13.45
CA GLY A 51 7.13 -22.75 -12.59
C GLY A 51 7.76 -22.29 -11.27
N LEU A 52 7.33 -21.14 -10.75
CA LEU A 52 7.80 -20.62 -9.46
C LEU A 52 7.37 -21.52 -8.30
N CYS A 53 6.19 -22.13 -8.40
CA CYS A 53 5.66 -23.12 -7.46
C CYS A 53 5.52 -24.50 -8.11
N ASP A 54 5.53 -25.57 -7.30
CA ASP A 54 5.44 -26.97 -7.77
C ASP A 54 4.07 -27.31 -8.35
N ALA A 55 3.00 -26.72 -7.79
CA ALA A 55 1.65 -26.93 -8.26
C ALA A 55 1.13 -25.70 -9.01
N LYS A 56 0.30 -25.96 -10.01
CA LYS A 56 -0.51 -24.92 -10.65
C LYS A 56 -1.73 -24.63 -9.80
N PHE A 57 -2.04 -23.36 -9.61
CA PHE A 57 -3.17 -22.94 -8.78
C PHE A 57 -4.06 -21.87 -9.44
N GLN A 58 -3.97 -21.73 -10.77
CA GLN A 58 -4.93 -20.94 -11.54
C GLN A 58 -6.35 -21.48 -11.30
N GLY A 59 -7.28 -20.60 -10.98
CA GLY A 59 -8.64 -20.96 -10.59
C GLY A 59 -8.80 -21.34 -9.10
N GLN A 60 -7.76 -21.15 -8.28
CA GLN A 60 -7.77 -21.32 -6.83
C GLN A 60 -7.58 -19.98 -6.12
N ALA A 61 -7.63 -19.96 -4.78
CA ALA A 61 -7.33 -18.76 -3.99
C ALA A 61 -5.97 -18.17 -4.39
N TRP A 62 -5.94 -16.87 -4.72
CA TRP A 62 -4.82 -16.27 -5.42
C TRP A 62 -4.11 -15.12 -4.66
N CYS A 63 -4.34 -14.96 -3.36
CA CYS A 63 -3.67 -13.94 -2.55
C CYS A 63 -2.14 -14.10 -2.57
N CYS A 64 -1.62 -15.33 -2.44
CA CYS A 64 -0.18 -15.61 -2.56
C CYS A 64 0.34 -15.35 -3.98
N GLY A 65 -0.44 -15.74 -5.01
CA GLY A 65 -0.08 -15.47 -6.40
C GLY A 65 0.07 -13.98 -6.68
N PHE A 66 -0.84 -13.18 -6.14
CA PHE A 66 -0.76 -11.72 -6.25
C PHE A 66 0.50 -11.15 -5.57
N VAL A 67 0.87 -11.64 -4.39
CA VAL A 67 2.07 -11.19 -3.67
C VAL A 67 3.37 -11.59 -4.40
N MET A 68 3.42 -12.78 -4.99
CA MET A 68 4.59 -13.24 -5.73
C MET A 68 4.75 -12.58 -7.10
N TRP A 69 3.63 -12.23 -7.73
CA TRP A 69 3.60 -11.76 -9.11
C TRP A 69 4.44 -10.50 -9.38
N PRO A 70 4.43 -9.42 -8.58
CA PRO A 70 5.20 -8.22 -8.88
C PRO A 70 6.70 -8.49 -8.91
N PHE A 71 7.21 -9.38 -8.07
CA PHE A 71 8.63 -9.79 -8.09
C PHE A 71 8.96 -10.58 -9.34
N LEU A 72 8.10 -11.53 -9.71
CA LEU A 72 8.24 -12.32 -10.93
C LEU A 72 8.15 -11.43 -12.18
N HIS A 73 7.15 -10.55 -12.22
CA HIS A 73 6.85 -9.68 -13.36
C HIS A 73 7.97 -8.67 -13.66
N LEU A 74 8.51 -8.06 -12.60
CA LEU A 74 9.54 -7.02 -12.74
C LEU A 74 10.95 -7.60 -12.91
N TYR A 75 11.25 -8.72 -12.26
CA TYR A 75 12.65 -9.18 -12.09
C TYR A 75 12.89 -10.63 -12.53
N GLY A 76 11.84 -11.35 -12.89
CA GLY A 76 11.94 -12.76 -13.30
C GLY A 76 12.03 -13.75 -12.14
N LYS A 77 11.98 -15.05 -12.49
CA LYS A 77 11.85 -16.17 -11.54
C LYS A 77 12.96 -16.20 -10.50
N ALA A 78 14.22 -16.15 -10.92
CA ALA A 78 15.36 -16.30 -10.00
C ALA A 78 15.40 -15.18 -8.94
N GLU A 79 15.12 -13.94 -9.36
CA GLU A 79 15.09 -12.80 -8.46
C GLU A 79 13.85 -12.81 -7.55
N ALA A 80 12.69 -13.27 -8.04
CA ALA A 80 11.51 -13.48 -7.22
C ALA A 80 11.77 -14.53 -6.12
N GLN A 81 12.41 -15.65 -6.46
CA GLN A 81 12.81 -16.67 -5.49
C GLN A 81 13.77 -16.10 -4.44
N ARG A 82 14.78 -15.37 -4.87
CA ARG A 82 15.76 -14.74 -3.97
C ARG A 82 15.09 -13.72 -3.02
N ALA A 83 14.27 -12.85 -3.58
CA ALA A 83 13.63 -11.77 -2.80
C ALA A 83 12.63 -12.28 -1.78
N LEU A 84 11.84 -13.26 -2.17
CA LEU A 84 10.78 -13.84 -1.32
C LEU A 84 11.26 -15.04 -0.50
N HIS A 85 12.57 -15.30 -0.46
CA HIS A 85 13.20 -16.43 0.26
C HIS A 85 12.64 -17.80 -0.16
N LEU A 86 12.14 -17.93 -1.40
CA LEU A 86 11.55 -19.17 -1.88
C LEU A 86 12.64 -20.19 -2.25
N PRO A 87 12.38 -21.49 -2.03
CA PRO A 87 13.27 -22.54 -2.48
C PRO A 87 13.28 -22.61 -4.02
N THR A 88 14.40 -23.07 -4.59
CA THR A 88 14.53 -23.27 -6.04
C THR A 88 13.79 -24.49 -6.57
N SER A 89 13.44 -25.42 -5.68
CA SER A 89 12.64 -26.61 -5.95
C SER A 89 11.66 -26.86 -4.80
N HIS A 90 10.60 -27.60 -5.06
CA HIS A 90 9.57 -27.96 -4.07
C HIS A 90 8.92 -26.74 -3.38
N CYS A 91 8.71 -25.68 -4.15
CA CYS A 91 8.09 -24.45 -3.65
C CYS A 91 6.57 -24.58 -3.53
N LYS A 92 6.06 -24.37 -2.31
CA LYS A 92 4.62 -24.41 -1.98
C LYS A 92 4.06 -23.04 -1.58
N ALA A 93 4.69 -21.95 -2.05
CA ALA A 93 4.32 -20.58 -1.71
C ALA A 93 2.92 -20.13 -2.22
N TYR A 94 2.18 -21.01 -2.90
CA TYR A 94 0.75 -20.85 -3.16
C TYR A 94 -0.12 -20.94 -1.88
N ASN A 95 0.45 -21.41 -0.77
CA ASN A 95 -0.17 -21.48 0.55
C ASN A 95 0.42 -20.43 1.49
N CYS A 96 -0.44 -19.67 2.20
CA CYS A 96 0.02 -18.59 3.09
C CYS A 96 0.92 -19.07 4.24
N GLY A 97 0.66 -20.28 4.77
CA GLY A 97 1.48 -20.86 5.83
C GLY A 97 2.87 -21.23 5.35
N GLU A 98 2.97 -21.90 4.20
CA GLU A 98 4.25 -22.25 3.58
C GLU A 98 5.04 -21.00 3.20
N LEU A 99 4.38 -19.99 2.65
CA LEU A 99 5.02 -18.70 2.35
C LEU A 99 5.57 -18.03 3.62
N TYR A 100 4.80 -18.05 4.72
CA TYR A 100 5.27 -17.54 6.01
C TYR A 100 6.49 -18.31 6.51
N ASP A 101 6.48 -19.64 6.40
CA ASP A 101 7.56 -20.49 6.89
C ASP A 101 8.87 -20.27 6.11
N TYR A 102 8.82 -19.93 4.83
CA TYR A 102 10.02 -19.53 4.07
C TYR A 102 10.62 -18.23 4.59
N PHE A 103 9.81 -17.19 4.86
CA PHE A 103 10.28 -15.96 5.49
C PHE A 103 10.83 -16.23 6.90
N LYS A 104 10.17 -17.07 7.67
CA LYS A 104 10.60 -17.45 9.03
C LYS A 104 11.94 -18.19 9.01
N ALA A 105 12.12 -19.16 8.12
CA ALA A 105 13.38 -19.90 7.95
C ALA A 105 14.56 -18.96 7.57
N ALA A 106 14.28 -17.88 6.85
CA ALA A 106 15.25 -16.87 6.49
C ALA A 106 15.49 -15.79 7.58
N ASN A 107 14.87 -15.90 8.76
CA ASN A 107 14.85 -14.87 9.80
C ASN A 107 14.34 -13.51 9.30
N ALA A 108 13.42 -13.53 8.36
CA ALA A 108 12.88 -12.36 7.67
C ALA A 108 11.44 -12.01 8.11
N ILE A 109 10.98 -12.53 9.27
CA ILE A 109 9.71 -12.12 9.89
C ILE A 109 9.98 -11.03 10.91
N HIS A 110 9.26 -9.92 10.79
CA HIS A 110 9.39 -8.73 11.62
C HIS A 110 8.06 -8.39 12.30
N SER A 111 8.14 -7.70 13.45
CA SER A 111 6.97 -7.13 14.17
C SER A 111 6.70 -5.69 13.77
N VAL A 112 7.70 -5.00 13.21
CA VAL A 112 7.59 -3.61 12.75
C VAL A 112 7.50 -3.60 11.24
N PRO A 113 6.41 -3.04 10.66
CA PRO A 113 6.21 -3.00 9.22
C PRO A 113 7.12 -2.01 8.52
N GLU A 114 7.52 -2.35 7.30
CA GLU A 114 8.10 -1.43 6.33
C GLU A 114 7.34 -1.50 5.01
N VAL A 115 7.46 -0.45 4.19
CA VAL A 115 6.89 -0.46 2.83
C VAL A 115 7.57 -1.54 2.00
N GLY A 116 6.78 -2.37 1.34
CA GLY A 116 7.24 -3.52 0.57
C GLY A 116 7.16 -4.85 1.35
N ASP A 117 6.92 -4.83 2.66
CA ASP A 117 6.75 -6.07 3.43
C ASP A 117 5.50 -6.83 2.98
N VAL A 118 5.56 -8.15 3.07
CA VAL A 118 4.42 -9.06 2.95
C VAL A 118 3.76 -9.17 4.31
N VAL A 119 2.55 -8.63 4.46
CA VAL A 119 1.78 -8.78 5.71
C VAL A 119 1.02 -10.10 5.70
N PHE A 120 1.09 -10.84 6.81
CA PHE A 120 0.38 -12.10 7.03
C PHE A 120 -0.76 -11.90 8.01
N PHE A 121 -1.94 -12.41 7.64
CA PHE A 121 -3.14 -12.31 8.46
C PHE A 121 -3.64 -13.68 8.90
N ARG A 122 -4.12 -13.75 10.15
CA ARG A 122 -4.91 -14.86 10.65
C ARG A 122 -6.41 -14.58 10.54
N SER A 123 -7.21 -15.61 10.64
CA SER A 123 -8.66 -15.47 10.75
C SER A 123 -9.19 -16.10 12.03
N TYR A 124 -10.39 -15.66 12.44
CA TYR A 124 -11.07 -16.10 13.63
C TYR A 124 -12.46 -16.65 13.30
N ASN A 125 -12.91 -17.61 14.09
CA ASN A 125 -14.29 -18.05 14.14
C ASN A 125 -15.16 -16.97 14.83
N SER A 126 -16.47 -17.10 14.71
CA SER A 126 -17.43 -16.21 15.37
C SER A 126 -17.33 -16.20 16.91
N ASN A 127 -16.87 -17.31 17.48
CA ASN A 127 -16.61 -17.46 18.92
C ASN A 127 -15.25 -16.87 19.37
N GLY A 128 -14.49 -16.23 18.48
CA GLY A 128 -13.22 -15.60 18.79
C GLY A 128 -11.99 -16.53 18.78
N THR A 129 -12.17 -17.83 18.57
CA THR A 129 -11.03 -18.77 18.42
C THR A 129 -10.37 -18.60 17.07
N ILE A 130 -9.07 -18.90 16.97
CA ILE A 130 -8.34 -18.86 15.68
C ILE A 130 -8.92 -19.96 14.76
N ARG A 131 -9.31 -19.52 13.55
CA ARG A 131 -9.75 -20.46 12.50
C ARG A 131 -8.57 -20.91 11.65
N TYR A 132 -7.76 -19.95 11.16
CA TYR A 132 -6.54 -20.23 10.41
C TYR A 132 -5.44 -19.27 10.90
N ASN A 133 -4.25 -19.84 11.20
CA ASN A 133 -3.08 -19.05 11.60
C ASN A 133 -2.57 -18.14 10.49
N TYR A 134 -2.67 -18.58 9.26
CA TYR A 134 -2.28 -17.87 8.05
C TYR A 134 -3.40 -17.96 7.02
N ALA A 135 -4.29 -16.99 7.04
CA ALA A 135 -5.50 -17.01 6.24
C ALA A 135 -5.39 -16.17 4.97
N HIS A 136 -4.52 -15.16 5.00
CA HIS A 136 -4.43 -14.17 3.93
C HIS A 136 -3.08 -13.45 3.96
N VAL A 137 -2.72 -12.83 2.81
CA VAL A 137 -1.50 -12.04 2.64
C VAL A 137 -1.76 -10.82 1.77
N GLY A 138 -0.95 -9.78 1.96
CA GLY A 138 -0.94 -8.57 1.13
C GLY A 138 0.44 -7.91 1.13
N ILE A 139 0.60 -6.83 0.38
CA ILE A 139 1.84 -6.04 0.35
C ILE A 139 1.59 -4.69 1.02
N VAL A 140 2.44 -4.33 1.98
CA VAL A 140 2.41 -3.03 2.67
C VAL A 140 2.90 -1.95 1.71
N VAL A 141 2.07 -0.94 1.47
CA VAL A 141 2.37 0.17 0.55
C VAL A 141 2.55 1.51 1.27
N GLU A 142 2.10 1.61 2.52
CA GLU A 142 2.28 2.79 3.36
C GLU A 142 2.32 2.39 4.83
N VAL A 143 3.13 3.08 5.61
CA VAL A 143 3.25 2.89 7.07
C VAL A 143 3.16 4.26 7.73
N THR A 144 2.25 4.38 8.71
CA THR A 144 2.11 5.55 9.58
C THR A 144 2.40 5.16 11.02
N PRO A 145 2.48 6.10 11.96
CA PRO A 145 2.65 5.76 13.39
C PRO A 145 1.56 4.83 13.94
N THR A 146 0.33 4.89 13.41
CA THR A 146 -0.85 4.17 13.95
C THR A 146 -1.43 3.13 13.01
N SER A 147 -1.11 3.17 11.72
CA SER A 147 -1.72 2.31 10.70
C SER A 147 -0.73 1.81 9.66
N ILE A 148 -1.15 0.81 8.92
CA ILE A 148 -0.56 0.39 7.65
C ILE A 148 -1.62 0.47 6.56
N VAL A 149 -1.17 0.72 5.33
CA VAL A 149 -1.98 0.56 4.13
C VAL A 149 -1.40 -0.59 3.31
N THR A 150 -2.26 -1.48 2.85
CA THR A 150 -1.90 -2.66 2.06
C THR A 150 -2.54 -2.63 0.68
N VAL A 151 -1.97 -3.36 -0.26
CA VAL A 151 -2.64 -3.80 -1.48
C VAL A 151 -2.71 -5.32 -1.45
N GLU A 152 -3.91 -5.83 -1.62
CA GLU A 152 -4.24 -7.25 -1.43
C GLU A 152 -4.98 -7.79 -2.64
N GLY A 153 -4.60 -8.99 -3.08
CA GLY A 153 -5.34 -9.75 -4.07
C GLY A 153 -6.27 -10.78 -3.42
N ASN A 154 -7.26 -11.26 -4.15
CA ASN A 154 -8.27 -12.20 -3.65
C ASN A 154 -9.01 -11.69 -2.41
N THR A 155 -9.44 -10.43 -2.46
CA THR A 155 -10.11 -9.76 -1.34
C THR A 155 -11.30 -8.93 -1.80
N SER A 156 -12.23 -8.65 -0.90
CA SER A 156 -13.43 -7.84 -1.15
C SER A 156 -13.18 -6.36 -0.83
N GLY A 157 -13.98 -5.48 -1.45
CA GLY A 157 -13.95 -4.03 -1.20
C GLY A 157 -13.48 -3.19 -2.38
N ALA A 158 -13.08 -3.80 -3.51
CA ALA A 158 -12.93 -3.07 -4.76
C ALA A 158 -14.31 -2.75 -5.35
N SER A 159 -14.47 -1.57 -5.96
CA SER A 159 -15.72 -1.17 -6.62
C SER A 159 -16.08 -2.18 -7.72
N GLY A 160 -17.28 -2.75 -7.64
CA GLY A 160 -17.76 -3.77 -8.59
C GLY A 160 -17.32 -5.20 -8.26
N VAL A 161 -16.66 -5.45 -7.14
CA VAL A 161 -16.29 -6.80 -6.68
C VAL A 161 -17.52 -7.51 -6.18
N ILE A 162 -17.69 -8.68 -6.70
CA ILE A 162 -18.73 -9.63 -6.36
C ILE A 162 -18.29 -10.42 -5.12
N ALA A 163 -19.29 -10.86 -4.35
CA ALA A 163 -19.14 -11.48 -3.03
C ALA A 163 -18.30 -12.75 -3.02
N ASN A 164 -17.03 -12.72 -3.22
CA ASN A 164 -16.12 -13.86 -2.95
C ASN A 164 -14.63 -13.49 -2.97
N GLY A 165 -14.33 -12.27 -2.56
CA GLY A 165 -12.95 -11.83 -2.48
C GLY A 165 -12.29 -11.53 -3.83
N GLY A 166 -13.09 -11.24 -4.84
CA GLY A 166 -12.72 -11.27 -6.24
C GLY A 166 -11.90 -10.12 -6.82
N GLY A 167 -11.08 -9.40 -6.04
CA GLY A 167 -10.34 -8.26 -6.61
C GLY A 167 -9.02 -7.92 -5.95
N VAL A 168 -8.34 -6.94 -6.54
CA VAL A 168 -7.19 -6.26 -5.95
C VAL A 168 -7.66 -4.97 -5.30
N CYS A 169 -7.48 -4.87 -4.00
CA CYS A 169 -7.98 -3.76 -3.18
C CYS A 169 -6.88 -3.10 -2.36
N LYS A 170 -6.99 -1.79 -2.22
CA LYS A 170 -6.23 -1.03 -1.22
C LYS A 170 -7.01 -1.03 0.09
N LYS A 171 -6.36 -1.41 1.21
CA LYS A 171 -6.97 -1.49 2.54
C LYS A 171 -6.11 -0.81 3.58
N SER A 172 -6.72 -0.39 4.70
CA SER A 172 -6.02 0.20 5.83
C SER A 172 -6.34 -0.56 7.11
N TYR A 173 -5.33 -0.78 7.95
CA TYR A 173 -5.44 -1.46 9.22
C TYR A 173 -4.68 -0.69 10.31
N ALA A 174 -5.20 -0.69 11.53
CA ALA A 174 -4.42 -0.26 12.69
C ALA A 174 -3.20 -1.19 12.86
N ARG A 175 -2.05 -0.66 13.27
CA ARG A 175 -0.82 -1.47 13.45
C ARG A 175 -0.98 -2.58 14.49
N ASN A 176 -1.89 -2.42 15.45
CA ASN A 176 -2.25 -3.42 16.46
C ASN A 176 -3.47 -4.27 16.06
N TYR A 177 -3.86 -4.28 14.77
CA TYR A 177 -4.99 -5.09 14.32
C TYR A 177 -4.75 -6.57 14.64
N ARG A 178 -5.64 -7.15 15.43
CA ARG A 178 -5.48 -8.51 16.02
C ARG A 178 -5.25 -9.63 15.01
N CYS A 179 -5.64 -9.42 13.76
CA CYS A 179 -5.43 -10.40 12.70
C CYS A 179 -4.03 -10.38 12.10
N ILE A 180 -3.24 -9.33 12.30
CA ILE A 180 -1.86 -9.28 11.82
C ILE A 180 -1.01 -10.26 12.61
N VAL A 181 -0.33 -11.17 11.90
CA VAL A 181 0.59 -12.17 12.48
C VAL A 181 2.02 -11.65 12.50
N GLY A 182 2.41 -10.94 11.45
CA GLY A 182 3.76 -10.42 11.26
C GLY A 182 3.97 -9.97 9.82
N TYR A 183 5.18 -9.50 9.57
CA TYR A 183 5.59 -8.92 8.30
C TYR A 183 6.80 -9.69 7.76
N GLY A 184 6.63 -10.35 6.63
CA GLY A 184 7.73 -10.98 5.89
C GLY A 184 8.45 -9.93 5.06
N ARG A 185 9.73 -9.71 5.34
CA ARG A 185 10.53 -8.72 4.61
C ARG A 185 11.25 -9.35 3.44
N PRO A 186 10.90 -8.99 2.19
CA PRO A 186 11.64 -9.43 1.03
C PRO A 186 13.08 -8.90 1.05
N LYS A 187 13.98 -9.65 0.45
CA LYS A 187 15.38 -9.23 0.29
C LYS A 187 15.49 -8.21 -0.84
N TYR A 188 15.35 -6.95 -0.50
CA TYR A 188 15.57 -5.82 -1.41
C TYR A 188 17.06 -5.51 -1.57
N ASP A 189 17.51 -5.15 -2.78
CA ASP A 189 18.86 -4.71 -3.04
C ASP A 189 19.02 -3.20 -2.81
N ILE A 190 17.89 -2.49 -2.92
CA ILE A 190 17.77 -1.08 -2.55
C ILE A 190 16.76 -1.06 -1.42
N SER A 191 17.26 -1.07 -0.18
CA SER A 191 16.44 -0.67 0.95
C SER A 191 16.02 0.77 0.72
N VAL A 192 14.72 1.02 0.68
CA VAL A 192 14.25 2.33 1.09
C VAL A 192 14.48 2.33 2.60
N THR A 193 15.70 2.70 3.04
CA THR A 193 15.83 3.20 4.40
C THR A 193 14.66 4.18 4.58
N PRO A 194 13.90 4.15 5.69
CA PRO A 194 13.09 5.28 6.03
C PRO A 194 14.05 6.45 5.86
N VAL A 195 13.83 7.27 4.87
CA VAL A 195 14.50 8.55 4.84
C VAL A 195 13.95 9.26 6.07
N THR A 196 14.65 9.09 7.20
CA THR A 196 14.75 10.20 8.14
C THR A 196 15.04 11.35 7.21
N PRO A 197 14.20 12.37 7.10
CA PRO A 197 14.47 13.45 6.18
C PRO A 197 15.80 14.03 6.61
N THR A 198 16.88 13.55 5.97
CA THR A 198 18.15 14.27 5.97
C THR A 198 17.83 15.49 5.12
N PRO A 199 17.88 16.71 5.67
CA PRO A 199 17.47 17.91 4.99
C PRO A 199 18.54 18.30 3.99
N ASN A 200 18.63 17.60 2.84
CA ASN A 200 19.54 17.97 1.77
C ASN A 200 19.04 17.61 0.37
N TYR A 201 17.71 17.65 0.18
CA TYR A 201 17.21 17.96 -1.14
C TYR A 201 16.86 19.45 -1.11
N ASN A 202 17.69 20.28 -1.73
CA ASN A 202 17.27 21.60 -2.15
C ASN A 202 16.20 21.44 -3.25
N VAL A 203 15.04 20.91 -2.88
CA VAL A 203 13.84 21.07 -3.70
C VAL A 203 13.43 22.51 -3.48
N THR A 204 13.80 23.35 -4.41
CA THR A 204 13.28 24.72 -4.47
C THR A 204 11.81 24.60 -4.88
N VAL A 205 10.93 24.38 -3.91
CA VAL A 205 9.51 24.53 -4.14
C VAL A 205 9.26 26.03 -4.23
N ASN A 206 9.00 26.51 -5.43
CA ASN A 206 8.59 27.90 -5.63
C ASN A 206 7.18 28.08 -5.06
N THR A 207 7.10 28.27 -3.76
CA THR A 207 5.84 28.57 -3.07
C THR A 207 5.64 30.09 -3.03
N ARG A 208 4.49 30.54 -3.53
CA ARG A 208 4.08 31.91 -3.30
C ARG A 208 3.51 32.05 -1.88
N MET A 209 3.53 33.25 -1.36
CA MET A 209 2.79 33.60 -0.15
C MET A 209 1.28 33.46 -0.42
N LEU A 210 0.55 32.82 0.52
CA LEU A 210 -0.91 32.68 0.43
C LEU A 210 -1.59 33.42 1.57
N SER A 211 -2.64 34.18 1.24
CA SER A 211 -3.44 34.93 2.20
C SER A 211 -4.91 35.00 1.78
N LYS A 212 -5.77 35.45 2.68
CA LYS A 212 -7.20 35.56 2.45
C LYS A 212 -7.53 36.29 1.15
N GLY A 213 -8.43 35.74 0.36
CA GLY A 213 -8.86 36.23 -0.94
C GLY A 213 -8.09 35.67 -2.13
N MET A 214 -6.96 35.00 -1.90
CA MET A 214 -6.20 34.37 -2.98
C MET A 214 -6.89 33.05 -3.45
N LYS A 215 -6.66 32.73 -4.72
CA LYS A 215 -7.20 31.51 -5.36
C LYS A 215 -6.10 30.75 -6.08
N GLY A 216 -6.26 29.43 -6.17
CA GLY A 216 -5.37 28.56 -6.92
C GLY A 216 -5.34 27.12 -6.39
N ASN A 217 -4.73 26.23 -7.17
CA ASN A 217 -4.56 24.82 -6.77
C ASN A 217 -3.66 24.68 -5.54
N ASP A 218 -2.72 25.58 -5.34
CA ASP A 218 -1.89 25.65 -4.15
C ASP A 218 -2.70 25.97 -2.89
N VAL A 219 -3.72 26.84 -3.01
CA VAL A 219 -4.67 27.13 -1.92
C VAL A 219 -5.48 25.85 -1.59
N HIS A 220 -6.00 25.17 -2.61
CA HIS A 220 -6.72 23.91 -2.42
C HIS A 220 -5.84 22.83 -1.76
N ASN A 221 -4.61 22.67 -2.23
CA ASN A 221 -3.69 21.68 -1.69
C ASN A 221 -3.36 21.92 -0.21
N VAL A 222 -3.17 23.17 0.18
CA VAL A 222 -2.96 23.52 1.59
C VAL A 222 -4.23 23.33 2.42
N MET A 223 -5.39 23.60 1.85
CA MET A 223 -6.67 23.30 2.53
C MET A 223 -6.81 21.81 2.85
N VAL A 224 -6.49 20.94 1.89
CA VAL A 224 -6.45 19.47 2.09
C VAL A 224 -5.46 19.10 3.18
N LEU A 225 -4.22 19.62 3.12
CA LEU A 225 -3.20 19.35 4.14
C LEU A 225 -3.66 19.76 5.55
N LEU A 226 -4.22 20.96 5.70
CA LEU A 226 -4.72 21.44 6.99
C LEU A 226 -5.93 20.64 7.48
N HIS A 227 -6.77 20.15 6.57
CA HIS A 227 -7.88 19.23 6.88
C HIS A 227 -7.36 17.88 7.40
N ASP A 228 -6.42 17.27 6.70
CA ASP A 228 -5.83 15.97 7.09
C ASP A 228 -5.07 16.08 8.42
N MET A 229 -4.50 17.23 8.73
CA MET A 229 -3.88 17.54 10.02
C MET A 229 -4.89 17.94 11.12
N GLY A 230 -6.19 18.01 10.82
CA GLY A 230 -7.26 18.33 11.77
C GLY A 230 -7.41 19.83 12.12
N TYR A 231 -6.73 20.75 11.41
CA TYR A 231 -6.86 22.19 11.62
C TYR A 231 -7.98 22.82 10.81
N TYR A 232 -8.29 22.28 9.63
CA TYR A 232 -9.42 22.71 8.82
C TYR A 232 -10.60 21.80 9.07
N THR A 233 -11.60 22.25 9.83
CA THR A 233 -12.72 21.39 10.31
C THR A 233 -13.95 21.41 9.40
N ALA A 234 -14.01 22.31 8.42
CA ALA A 234 -15.06 22.30 7.42
C ALA A 234 -14.80 21.22 6.35
N SER A 235 -15.86 20.77 5.66
CA SER A 235 -15.68 19.90 4.49
C SER A 235 -14.85 20.64 3.42
N VAL A 236 -13.92 19.93 2.80
CA VAL A 236 -13.12 20.45 1.68
C VAL A 236 -13.87 20.12 0.39
N PRO A 237 -14.54 21.09 -0.27
CA PRO A 237 -15.21 20.81 -1.54
C PRO A 237 -14.17 20.51 -2.62
N LYS A 238 -14.48 19.53 -3.49
CA LYS A 238 -13.57 19.04 -4.55
C LYS A 238 -12.98 20.13 -5.46
N TYR A 239 -13.68 21.26 -5.57
CA TYR A 239 -13.32 22.36 -6.47
C TYR A 239 -13.11 23.70 -5.75
N ASP A 240 -13.09 23.68 -4.40
CA ASP A 240 -12.80 24.91 -3.65
C ASP A 240 -11.29 25.21 -3.70
N ASN A 241 -10.96 26.34 -4.23
CA ASN A 241 -9.58 26.83 -4.37
C ASN A 241 -9.41 28.25 -3.84
N GLU A 242 -10.35 28.73 -3.01
CA GLU A 242 -10.32 30.08 -2.45
C GLU A 242 -9.85 30.08 -1.00
N PHE A 243 -8.91 30.97 -0.69
CA PHE A 243 -8.45 31.19 0.67
C PHE A 243 -9.50 32.03 1.43
N GLY A 244 -10.54 31.37 1.91
CA GLY A 244 -11.64 31.98 2.66
C GLY A 244 -11.36 32.16 4.15
N PRO A 245 -12.35 32.68 4.92
CA PRO A 245 -12.21 32.88 6.37
C PRO A 245 -11.90 31.58 7.14
N ASN A 246 -12.52 30.44 6.76
CA ASN A 246 -12.29 29.14 7.40
C ASN A 246 -10.84 28.69 7.23
N MET A 247 -10.28 28.88 6.03
CA MET A 247 -8.88 28.56 5.78
C MET A 247 -7.95 29.48 6.58
N GLN A 248 -8.25 30.77 6.68
CA GLN A 248 -7.47 31.71 7.51
C GLN A 248 -7.48 31.27 8.99
N ALA A 249 -8.62 30.84 9.51
CA ALA A 249 -8.73 30.34 10.88
C ALA A 249 -7.90 29.07 11.08
N ALA A 250 -7.94 28.13 10.13
CA ALA A 250 -7.15 26.91 10.15
C ALA A 250 -5.64 27.18 10.11
N VAL A 251 -5.21 28.13 9.27
CA VAL A 251 -3.79 28.54 9.20
C VAL A 251 -3.35 29.13 10.54
N LYS A 252 -4.14 30.02 11.16
CA LYS A 252 -3.82 30.57 12.48
C LYS A 252 -3.71 29.50 13.56
N ALA A 253 -4.62 28.51 13.56
CA ALA A 253 -4.59 27.40 14.49
C ALA A 253 -3.31 26.55 14.30
N PHE A 254 -2.97 26.22 13.05
CA PHE A 254 -1.74 25.52 12.70
C PHE A 254 -0.49 26.31 13.15
N GLN A 255 -0.41 27.59 12.80
CA GLN A 255 0.71 28.46 13.18
C GLN A 255 0.91 28.48 14.69
N LYS A 256 -0.15 28.68 15.46
CA LYS A 256 -0.12 28.63 16.93
C LYS A 256 0.41 27.29 17.45
N ALA A 257 -0.08 26.16 16.90
CA ALA A 257 0.34 24.82 17.30
C ALA A 257 1.81 24.53 16.96
N LYS A 258 2.35 25.18 15.92
CA LYS A 258 3.76 25.04 15.49
C LYS A 258 4.68 26.13 16.05
N GLY A 259 4.20 26.98 16.99
CA GLY A 259 5.00 28.04 17.62
C GLY A 259 5.35 29.20 16.70
N LEU A 260 4.55 29.42 15.66
CA LEU A 260 4.71 30.54 14.71
C LEU A 260 3.80 31.72 15.09
N SER A 261 4.10 32.91 14.56
CA SER A 261 3.17 34.04 14.61
C SER A 261 1.86 33.68 13.91
N ALA A 262 0.73 33.77 14.62
CA ALA A 262 -0.59 33.36 14.12
C ALA A 262 -1.26 34.48 13.31
N ASP A 263 -0.61 34.93 12.25
CA ASP A 263 -1.09 36.03 11.37
C ASP A 263 -2.13 35.56 10.34
N GLY A 264 -2.21 34.24 10.09
CA GLY A 264 -3.11 33.62 9.11
C GLY A 264 -2.61 33.80 7.67
N ILE A 265 -1.33 34.02 7.48
CA ILE A 265 -0.65 34.12 6.18
C ILE A 265 0.31 32.96 6.03
N ILE A 266 0.30 32.28 4.91
CA ILE A 266 1.24 31.21 4.63
C ILE A 266 2.46 31.80 3.93
N GLY A 267 3.38 32.33 4.73
CA GLY A 267 4.71 32.78 4.31
C GLY A 267 5.75 31.65 4.42
N LYS A 268 7.02 32.02 4.24
CA LYS A 268 8.16 31.10 4.22
C LYS A 268 8.18 30.12 5.42
N ASP A 269 8.00 30.65 6.63
CA ASP A 269 8.10 29.83 7.85
C ASP A 269 6.89 28.89 7.99
N THR A 270 5.71 29.36 7.62
CA THR A 270 4.50 28.52 7.61
C THR A 270 4.60 27.41 6.56
N TRP A 271 5.08 27.72 5.34
CA TRP A 271 5.37 26.71 4.33
C TRP A 271 6.38 25.68 4.82
N SER A 272 7.48 26.13 5.44
CA SER A 272 8.49 25.21 5.99
C SER A 272 7.90 24.22 6.98
N LYS A 273 6.96 24.64 7.82
CA LYS A 273 6.29 23.76 8.79
C LYS A 273 5.23 22.87 8.16
N LEU A 274 4.51 23.33 7.13
CA LEU A 274 3.54 22.52 6.39
C LEU A 274 4.20 21.38 5.60
N LEU A 275 5.39 21.62 5.04
CA LEU A 275 6.12 20.64 4.24
C LEU A 275 6.94 19.65 5.09
N GLN A 276 7.07 19.88 6.40
CA GLN A 276 7.75 18.99 7.37
C GLN A 276 6.78 18.21 8.25
N ALA A 277 5.49 18.38 8.08
CA ALA A 277 4.46 17.82 8.95
C ALA A 277 4.01 16.39 8.54
#